data_24792314deb36361998345c7a5dbd3a8
#
_entry.id   24792314deb36361998345c7a5dbd3a8
#
_cell.length_a   1.000
_cell.length_b   1.000
_cell.length_c   1.000
_cell.angle_alpha   90.00
_cell.angle_beta   90.00
_cell.angle_gamma   90.00
#
_symmetry.space_group_name_H-M   'P 1'
#
loop_
_entity.id
_entity.type
_entity.pdbx_description
1 polymer ?
#
loop_
_entity_poly.entity_id
_entity_poly.type
_entity_poly.pdbx_seq_one_letter_code
_entity_poly.pdbx_strand_id
1 'polypeptide(L)'
;KNLILTIDNRIQRLAEKALGERIGAAVVLKPASGEVIAMVSYPYFDANVFSTDDSSVQYAMLASDKNKPMLNRVVNAEYPPASTFKTIMSTAILSEKLFPSDKKIECPGRITYGDRVFRCHVGVPGHGWLDLKNALAQSCDVYFWVLGTDYLGVDRISSYAQEFGFGQSLEIDLPAQTKGTVPTAQWKWRKYREKWLGGDTMNISIGQGYTLVTPLHVANMMAMVCNSGKIYRPHLLKEVRDPSKNNE
;
A
#
# COMPACT_ATOMS: atom_id res chain seq x y z
N LYS A 1 -13.99 32.04 3.39
CA LYS A 1 -13.80 30.87 4.26
C LYS A 1 -12.37 30.35 4.07
N ASN A 2 -11.64 30.10 5.15
CA ASN A 2 -10.31 29.54 5.14
C ASN A 2 -10.37 28.05 5.43
N LEU A 3 -9.60 27.25 4.66
CA LEU A 3 -9.43 25.83 4.92
C LEU A 3 -8.14 25.64 5.75
N ILE A 4 -8.27 25.02 6.91
CA ILE A 4 -7.14 24.62 7.72
C ILE A 4 -6.88 23.13 7.45
N LEU A 5 -5.68 22.81 7.00
CA LEU A 5 -5.29 21.44 6.68
C LEU A 5 -4.56 20.77 7.84
N THR A 6 -4.52 19.45 7.79
CA THR A 6 -3.76 18.61 8.75
C THR A 6 -2.26 18.60 8.45
N ILE A 7 -1.84 19.10 7.28
CA ILE A 7 -0.45 19.12 6.84
C ILE A 7 0.41 19.96 7.80
N ASP A 8 1.47 19.36 8.36
CA ASP A 8 2.54 20.09 9.02
C ASP A 8 3.61 20.47 7.99
N ASN A 9 3.75 21.76 7.74
CA ASN A 9 4.67 22.28 6.71
C ASN A 9 6.14 21.88 6.94
N ARG A 10 6.55 21.67 8.19
CA ARG A 10 7.93 21.24 8.51
C ARG A 10 8.13 19.79 8.08
N ILE A 11 7.18 18.92 8.38
CA ILE A 11 7.22 17.49 7.99
C ILE A 11 7.05 17.35 6.48
N GLN A 12 6.16 18.15 5.87
CA GLN A 12 5.98 18.20 4.42
C GLN A 12 7.31 18.50 3.70
N ARG A 13 8.00 19.58 4.10
CA ARG A 13 9.28 19.96 3.53
C ARG A 13 10.40 18.93 3.76
N LEU A 14 10.41 18.27 4.92
CA LEU A 14 11.36 17.18 5.19
C LEU A 14 11.09 15.97 4.27
N ALA A 15 9.83 15.61 4.06
CA ALA A 15 9.44 14.52 3.18
C ALA A 15 9.79 14.84 1.71
N GLU A 16 9.55 16.07 1.27
CA GLU A 16 9.95 16.56 -0.07
C GLU A 16 11.45 16.47 -0.26
N LYS A 17 12.23 16.99 0.69
CA LYS A 17 13.69 16.92 0.68
C LYS A 17 14.21 15.49 0.69
N ALA A 18 13.59 14.61 1.47
CA ALA A 18 13.99 13.21 1.57
C ALA A 18 13.67 12.43 0.28
N LEU A 19 12.55 12.72 -0.38
CA LEU A 19 12.20 12.15 -1.67
C LEU A 19 13.12 12.69 -2.78
N GLY A 20 13.43 14.00 -2.73
CA GLY A 20 14.24 14.69 -3.74
C GLY A 20 13.61 14.58 -5.12
N GLU A 21 14.45 14.40 -6.16
CA GLU A 21 14.00 14.31 -7.56
C GLU A 21 13.64 12.89 -8.01
N ARG A 22 13.46 11.96 -7.08
CA ARG A 22 13.06 10.59 -7.40
C ARG A 22 11.57 10.53 -7.70
N ILE A 23 11.21 10.02 -8.87
CA ILE A 23 9.81 9.79 -9.23
C ILE A 23 9.18 8.81 -8.22
N GLY A 24 8.20 9.29 -7.45
CA GLY A 24 7.61 8.51 -6.38
C GLY A 24 6.68 9.31 -5.49
N ALA A 25 6.40 8.76 -4.33
CA ALA A 25 5.54 9.40 -3.34
C ALA A 25 6.00 9.12 -1.90
N ALA A 26 5.66 10.04 -1.01
CA ALA A 26 5.76 9.82 0.44
C ALA A 26 4.48 10.32 1.11
N VAL A 27 4.01 9.59 2.11
CA VAL A 27 2.85 9.96 2.91
C VAL A 27 3.10 9.68 4.38
N VAL A 28 2.71 10.61 5.24
CA VAL A 28 2.81 10.49 6.69
C VAL A 28 1.42 10.64 7.29
N LEU A 29 0.98 9.61 8.01
CA LEU A 29 -0.29 9.58 8.71
C LEU A 29 -0.08 9.65 10.23
N LYS A 30 -1.02 10.27 10.92
CA LYS A 30 -1.16 10.17 12.38
C LYS A 30 -2.11 9.01 12.68
N PRO A 31 -1.62 7.87 13.22
CA PRO A 31 -2.42 6.67 13.38
C PRO A 31 -3.67 6.88 14.24
N ALA A 32 -3.56 7.71 15.29
CA ALA A 32 -4.62 7.93 16.27
C ALA A 32 -5.83 8.73 15.74
N SER A 33 -5.73 9.38 14.57
CA SER A 33 -6.79 10.23 14.04
C SER A 33 -7.06 10.08 12.55
N GLY A 34 -6.10 9.55 11.77
CA GLY A 34 -6.16 9.53 10.31
C GLY A 34 -5.73 10.84 9.64
N GLU A 35 -5.28 11.84 10.43
CA GLU A 35 -4.74 13.08 9.87
C GLU A 35 -3.55 12.79 8.94
N VAL A 36 -3.59 13.34 7.72
CA VAL A 36 -2.45 13.31 6.79
C VAL A 36 -1.52 14.45 7.15
N ILE A 37 -0.37 14.14 7.71
CA ILE A 37 0.62 15.11 8.20
C ILE A 37 1.54 15.59 7.08
N ALA A 38 1.84 14.74 6.10
CA ALA A 38 2.55 15.08 4.88
C ALA A 38 2.09 14.20 3.72
N MET A 39 2.04 14.78 2.52
CA MET A 39 1.69 14.08 1.28
C MET A 39 2.56 14.63 0.15
N VAL A 40 3.47 13.82 -0.37
CA VAL A 40 4.40 14.18 -1.42
C VAL A 40 4.21 13.26 -2.62
N SER A 41 4.10 13.84 -3.81
CA SER A 41 4.08 13.14 -5.09
C SER A 41 5.03 13.83 -6.05
N TYR A 42 6.07 13.16 -6.52
CA TYR A 42 7.07 13.72 -7.44
C TYR A 42 7.04 12.98 -8.80
N PRO A 43 7.23 13.65 -9.93
CA PRO A 43 7.43 15.11 -10.05
C PRO A 43 6.17 15.88 -9.69
N TYR A 44 6.36 17.08 -9.18
CA TYR A 44 5.28 18.02 -8.93
C TYR A 44 5.37 19.18 -9.94
N PHE A 45 4.34 19.98 -9.98
CA PHE A 45 4.25 21.15 -10.84
C PHE A 45 3.72 22.34 -10.04
N ASP A 46 3.99 23.55 -10.52
CA ASP A 46 3.39 24.74 -9.93
C ASP A 46 1.91 24.87 -10.36
N ALA A 47 0.99 24.73 -9.40
CA ALA A 47 -0.44 24.84 -9.66
C ALA A 47 -0.88 26.25 -10.12
N ASN A 48 -0.05 27.29 -9.87
CA ASN A 48 -0.33 28.66 -10.31
C ASN A 48 -0.34 28.81 -11.83
N VAL A 49 0.31 27.89 -12.57
CA VAL A 49 0.29 27.89 -14.05
C VAL A 49 -1.14 27.82 -14.61
N PHE A 50 -2.11 27.30 -13.86
CA PHE A 50 -3.50 27.25 -14.29
C PHE A 50 -4.26 28.58 -14.12
N SER A 51 -3.65 29.55 -13.48
CA SER A 51 -4.19 30.91 -13.28
C SER A 51 -3.59 31.94 -14.22
N THR A 52 -2.79 31.50 -15.20
CA THR A 52 -2.13 32.37 -16.20
C THR A 52 -2.88 32.34 -17.53
N ASP A 53 -2.63 33.34 -18.40
CA ASP A 53 -3.29 33.45 -19.71
C ASP A 53 -2.94 32.28 -20.65
N ASP A 54 -1.81 31.63 -20.45
CA ASP A 54 -1.34 30.47 -21.21
C ASP A 54 -1.68 29.11 -20.54
N SER A 55 -2.62 29.10 -19.60
CA SER A 55 -3.01 27.91 -18.81
C SER A 55 -3.32 26.68 -19.66
N SER A 56 -3.94 26.84 -20.83
CA SER A 56 -4.25 25.76 -21.76
C SER A 56 -2.99 25.11 -22.36
N VAL A 57 -1.98 25.90 -22.66
CA VAL A 57 -0.68 25.44 -23.17
C VAL A 57 0.06 24.72 -22.07
N GLN A 58 0.10 25.30 -20.89
CA GLN A 58 0.73 24.66 -19.71
C GLN A 58 0.06 23.33 -19.35
N TYR A 59 -1.27 23.26 -19.39
CA TYR A 59 -1.99 22.00 -19.21
C TYR A 59 -1.59 20.95 -20.24
N ALA A 60 -1.54 21.32 -21.52
CA ALA A 60 -1.16 20.38 -22.59
C ALA A 60 0.28 19.86 -22.41
N MET A 61 1.22 20.71 -21.99
CA MET A 61 2.59 20.32 -21.68
C MET A 61 2.64 19.33 -20.50
N LEU A 62 1.97 19.63 -19.39
CA LEU A 62 1.92 18.76 -18.21
C LEU A 62 1.21 17.42 -18.50
N ALA A 63 0.14 17.45 -19.33
CA ALA A 63 -0.60 16.25 -19.70
C ALA A 63 0.21 15.31 -20.60
N SER A 64 1.09 15.87 -21.45
CA SER A 64 1.95 15.10 -22.37
C SER A 64 3.27 14.64 -21.73
N ASP A 65 3.61 15.11 -20.53
CA ASP A 65 4.86 14.73 -19.85
C ASP A 65 4.82 13.24 -19.47
N LYS A 66 5.80 12.51 -19.99
CA LYS A 66 5.98 11.06 -19.71
C LYS A 66 6.13 10.73 -18.23
N ASN A 67 6.60 11.68 -17.42
CA ASN A 67 6.76 11.53 -15.98
C ASN A 67 5.47 11.80 -15.20
N LYS A 68 4.38 12.20 -15.88
CA LYS A 68 3.03 12.39 -15.33
C LYS A 68 3.02 13.23 -14.04
N PRO A 69 3.44 14.51 -14.08
CA PRO A 69 3.50 15.37 -12.89
C PRO A 69 2.10 15.61 -12.27
N MET A 70 1.03 15.62 -13.07
CA MET A 70 -0.33 15.78 -12.55
C MET A 70 -0.89 14.52 -11.84
N LEU A 71 -0.19 13.38 -11.90
CA LEU A 71 -0.61 12.18 -11.20
C LEU A 71 -0.28 12.30 -9.71
N ASN A 72 -1.29 12.41 -8.85
CA ASN A 72 -1.07 12.26 -7.42
C ASN A 72 -0.78 10.78 -7.08
N ARG A 73 0.50 10.45 -6.96
CA ARG A 73 0.95 9.08 -6.74
C ARG A 73 0.54 8.51 -5.41
N VAL A 74 0.26 9.36 -4.42
CA VAL A 74 -0.15 8.89 -3.08
C VAL A 74 -1.50 8.19 -3.13
N VAL A 75 -2.43 8.68 -3.96
CA VAL A 75 -3.83 8.21 -4.01
C VAL A 75 -4.24 7.60 -5.34
N ASN A 76 -3.49 7.85 -6.44
CA ASN A 76 -3.89 7.46 -7.79
C ASN A 76 -2.90 6.55 -8.52
N ALA A 77 -1.69 6.32 -7.99
CA ALA A 77 -0.77 5.36 -8.55
C ALA A 77 -0.81 4.05 -7.77
N GLU A 78 -0.93 2.95 -8.50
CA GLU A 78 -1.03 1.61 -7.93
C GLU A 78 0.28 0.86 -8.07
N TYR A 79 0.74 0.25 -6.99
CA TYR A 79 1.97 -0.52 -6.90
C TYR A 79 1.71 -1.84 -6.17
N PRO A 80 2.48 -2.90 -6.47
CA PRO A 80 2.50 -4.08 -5.62
C PRO A 80 2.97 -3.69 -4.21
N PRO A 81 2.23 -4.05 -3.14
CA PRO A 81 2.64 -3.75 -1.77
C PRO A 81 3.90 -4.50 -1.34
N ALA A 82 4.28 -5.54 -2.08
CA ALA A 82 5.44 -6.39 -1.81
C ALA A 82 5.49 -6.85 -0.35
N SER A 83 6.68 -6.90 0.25
CA SER A 83 6.86 -7.46 1.60
C SER A 83 6.09 -6.76 2.72
N THR A 84 5.55 -5.55 2.52
CA THR A 84 4.66 -4.94 3.51
C THR A 84 3.38 -5.75 3.70
N PHE A 85 2.95 -6.49 2.69
CA PHE A 85 1.80 -7.39 2.72
C PHE A 85 1.96 -8.56 3.70
N LYS A 86 3.19 -8.94 4.03
CA LYS A 86 3.49 -9.99 5.01
C LYS A 86 2.94 -9.68 6.40
N THR A 87 2.69 -8.41 6.70
CA THR A 87 1.98 -7.99 7.92
C THR A 87 0.54 -8.51 7.92
N ILE A 88 -0.17 -8.39 6.79
CA ILE A 88 -1.54 -8.93 6.62
C ILE A 88 -1.52 -10.46 6.74
N MET A 89 -0.57 -11.12 6.06
CA MET A 89 -0.39 -12.57 6.14
C MET A 89 -0.15 -13.06 7.58
N SER A 90 0.69 -12.32 8.32
CA SER A 90 0.97 -12.63 9.73
C SER A 90 -0.28 -12.47 10.60
N THR A 91 -1.06 -11.43 10.37
CA THR A 91 -2.33 -11.22 11.08
C THR A 91 -3.32 -12.34 10.74
N ALA A 92 -3.47 -12.68 9.48
CA ALA A 92 -4.37 -13.75 9.03
C ALA A 92 -4.04 -15.09 9.68
N ILE A 93 -2.78 -15.52 9.62
CA ILE A 93 -2.39 -16.83 10.15
C ILE A 93 -2.55 -16.92 11.67
N LEU A 94 -2.29 -15.83 12.40
CA LEU A 94 -2.47 -15.75 13.84
C LEU A 94 -3.94 -15.73 14.25
N SER A 95 -4.77 -14.95 13.56
CA SER A 95 -6.21 -14.84 13.83
C SER A 95 -6.94 -16.15 13.56
N GLU A 96 -6.61 -16.82 12.47
CA GLU A 96 -7.18 -18.12 12.09
C GLU A 96 -6.63 -19.29 12.92
N LYS A 97 -5.54 -19.08 13.67
CA LYS A 97 -4.87 -20.13 14.49
C LYS A 97 -4.48 -21.38 13.68
N LEU A 98 -4.21 -21.21 12.38
CA LEU A 98 -3.92 -22.32 11.48
C LEU A 98 -2.48 -22.83 11.60
N PHE A 99 -1.58 -22.00 12.13
CA PHE A 99 -0.17 -22.34 12.28
C PHE A 99 0.42 -21.67 13.52
N PRO A 100 1.06 -22.42 14.44
CA PRO A 100 1.68 -21.85 15.62
C PRO A 100 2.79 -20.86 15.28
N SER A 101 2.82 -19.70 15.96
CA SER A 101 3.78 -18.63 15.67
C SER A 101 5.25 -19.00 15.95
N ASP A 102 5.48 -19.95 16.83
CA ASP A 102 6.81 -20.48 17.22
C ASP A 102 7.26 -21.66 16.35
N LYS A 103 6.33 -22.23 15.56
CA LYS A 103 6.66 -23.34 14.66
C LYS A 103 7.56 -22.85 13.52
N LYS A 104 8.66 -23.56 13.32
CA LYS A 104 9.66 -23.18 12.31
C LYS A 104 9.38 -23.82 10.95
N ILE A 105 9.70 -23.06 9.91
CA ILE A 105 9.77 -23.52 8.51
C ILE A 105 11.20 -23.30 8.04
N GLU A 106 11.75 -24.28 7.33
CA GLU A 106 13.06 -24.15 6.71
C GLU A 106 12.98 -23.34 5.42
N CYS A 107 13.86 -22.37 5.29
CA CYS A 107 14.05 -21.62 4.05
C CYS A 107 15.39 -22.01 3.40
N PRO A 108 15.41 -22.87 2.40
CA PRO A 108 16.63 -23.23 1.65
C PRO A 108 16.98 -22.19 0.56
N GLY A 109 16.38 -20.99 0.60
CA GLY A 109 16.57 -19.94 -0.39
C GLY A 109 15.75 -20.11 -1.67
N ARG A 110 15.09 -21.25 -1.85
CA ARG A 110 14.18 -21.52 -2.97
C ARG A 110 13.24 -22.68 -2.63
N ILE A 111 12.08 -22.73 -3.29
CA ILE A 111 11.19 -23.90 -3.27
C ILE A 111 10.69 -24.17 -4.69
N THR A 112 10.39 -25.44 -4.98
CA THR A 112 9.73 -25.83 -6.22
C THR A 112 8.23 -25.96 -5.96
N TYR A 113 7.41 -25.35 -6.80
CA TYR A 113 5.96 -25.47 -6.73
C TYR A 113 5.42 -25.73 -8.14
N GLY A 114 4.84 -26.90 -8.35
CA GLY A 114 4.50 -27.38 -9.68
C GLY A 114 5.77 -27.54 -10.56
N ASP A 115 5.75 -26.91 -11.72
CA ASP A 115 6.85 -26.90 -12.69
C ASP A 115 7.82 -25.70 -12.52
N ARG A 116 7.62 -24.85 -11.49
CA ARG A 116 8.37 -23.61 -11.30
C ARG A 116 9.21 -23.61 -10.04
N VAL A 117 10.38 -22.96 -10.12
CA VAL A 117 11.24 -22.67 -8.99
C VAL A 117 11.04 -21.22 -8.56
N PHE A 118 10.59 -21.04 -7.33
CA PHE A 118 10.47 -19.75 -6.68
C PHE A 118 11.69 -19.50 -5.78
N ARG A 119 12.30 -18.32 -5.92
CA ARG A 119 13.53 -17.97 -5.20
C ARG A 119 13.25 -16.90 -4.15
N CYS A 120 13.64 -17.18 -2.90
CA CYS A 120 13.65 -16.18 -1.85
C CYS A 120 14.69 -15.09 -2.19
N HIS A 121 14.44 -13.87 -1.75
CA HIS A 121 15.33 -12.74 -2.03
C HIS A 121 16.76 -12.95 -1.53
N VAL A 122 16.95 -13.74 -0.46
CA VAL A 122 18.30 -14.03 0.07
C VAL A 122 19.09 -15.02 -0.81
N GLY A 123 18.42 -15.78 -1.67
CA GLY A 123 19.07 -16.84 -2.45
C GLY A 123 19.49 -18.05 -1.62
N VAL A 124 20.32 -18.92 -2.19
CA VAL A 124 20.89 -20.11 -1.52
C VAL A 124 22.13 -19.67 -0.71
N PRO A 125 22.32 -20.15 0.53
CA PRO A 125 21.68 -21.30 1.19
C PRO A 125 20.34 -21.02 1.88
N GLY A 126 19.79 -19.81 1.80
CA GLY A 126 18.53 -19.44 2.42
C GLY A 126 18.71 -18.84 3.82
N HIS A 127 17.56 -18.67 4.51
CA HIS A 127 17.53 -18.16 5.89
C HIS A 127 17.67 -19.28 6.94
N GLY A 128 17.62 -20.57 6.54
CA GLY A 128 17.51 -21.69 7.48
C GLY A 128 16.13 -21.75 8.15
N TRP A 129 16.10 -22.21 9.40
CA TRP A 129 14.87 -22.42 10.16
C TRP A 129 14.37 -21.14 10.83
N LEU A 130 13.21 -20.65 10.44
CA LEU A 130 12.60 -19.43 10.94
C LEU A 130 11.20 -19.70 11.53
N ASP A 131 10.87 -19.07 12.65
CA ASP A 131 9.53 -18.88 13.15
C ASP A 131 8.86 -17.64 12.50
N LEU A 132 7.59 -17.37 12.80
CA LEU A 132 6.85 -16.28 12.19
C LEU A 132 7.51 -14.90 12.42
N LYS A 133 7.96 -14.64 13.66
CA LYS A 133 8.60 -13.36 14.02
C LYS A 133 9.88 -13.14 13.22
N ASN A 134 10.75 -14.15 13.17
CA ASN A 134 12.01 -14.07 12.46
C ASN A 134 11.81 -14.06 10.94
N ALA A 135 10.80 -14.77 10.43
CA ALA A 135 10.43 -14.75 9.01
C ALA A 135 9.91 -13.39 8.56
N LEU A 136 9.12 -12.72 9.40
CA LEU A 136 8.65 -11.34 9.14
C LEU A 136 9.83 -10.35 9.20
N ALA A 137 10.66 -10.43 10.24
CA ALA A 137 11.81 -9.54 10.42
C ALA A 137 12.84 -9.64 9.29
N GLN A 138 13.07 -10.86 8.77
CA GLN A 138 14.00 -11.12 7.66
C GLN A 138 13.30 -11.13 6.30
N SER A 139 11.99 -10.84 6.27
CA SER A 139 11.19 -10.81 5.04
C SER A 139 11.30 -12.11 4.22
N CYS A 140 11.29 -13.27 4.84
CA CYS A 140 11.47 -14.56 4.18
C CYS A 140 10.31 -14.92 3.27
N ASP A 141 10.53 -14.98 1.96
CA ASP A 141 9.47 -15.30 1.00
C ASP A 141 8.99 -16.75 1.14
N VAL A 142 9.91 -17.69 1.33
CA VAL A 142 9.58 -19.13 1.47
C VAL A 142 8.60 -19.36 2.60
N TYR A 143 8.83 -18.74 3.76
CA TYR A 143 7.93 -18.87 4.92
C TYR A 143 6.49 -18.44 4.56
N PHE A 144 6.35 -17.28 3.93
CA PHE A 144 5.04 -16.75 3.57
C PHE A 144 4.40 -17.47 2.38
N TRP A 145 5.15 -18.04 1.46
CA TRP A 145 4.62 -18.93 0.43
C TRP A 145 3.97 -20.17 1.04
N VAL A 146 4.65 -20.83 1.98
CA VAL A 146 4.10 -22.00 2.68
C VAL A 146 2.84 -21.62 3.45
N LEU A 147 2.85 -20.50 4.20
CA LEU A 147 1.65 -20.05 4.91
C LEU A 147 0.49 -19.78 3.95
N GLY A 148 0.77 -19.20 2.80
CA GLY A 148 -0.27 -18.86 1.81
C GLY A 148 -0.84 -20.08 1.10
N THR A 149 0.00 -21.01 0.65
CA THR A 149 -0.43 -22.16 -0.15
C THR A 149 -1.02 -23.28 0.69
N ASP A 150 -0.42 -23.57 1.85
CA ASP A 150 -0.75 -24.77 2.61
C ASP A 150 -1.78 -24.50 3.72
N TYR A 151 -1.94 -23.23 4.14
CA TYR A 151 -2.80 -22.90 5.28
C TYR A 151 -3.90 -21.87 4.97
N LEU A 152 -3.60 -20.75 4.33
CA LEU A 152 -4.56 -19.66 4.15
C LEU A 152 -5.41 -19.81 2.89
N GLY A 153 -4.80 -20.01 1.74
CA GLY A 153 -5.47 -19.96 0.45
C GLY A 153 -5.88 -18.53 0.05
N VAL A 154 -6.27 -18.38 -1.22
CA VAL A 154 -6.59 -17.06 -1.80
C VAL A 154 -7.76 -16.37 -1.10
N ASP A 155 -8.78 -17.10 -0.69
CA ASP A 155 -9.99 -16.49 -0.15
C ASP A 155 -9.74 -15.80 1.20
N ARG A 156 -9.03 -16.46 2.13
CA ARG A 156 -8.62 -15.85 3.40
C ARG A 156 -7.66 -14.68 3.18
N ILE A 157 -6.62 -14.87 2.34
CA ILE A 157 -5.67 -13.80 2.03
C ILE A 157 -6.39 -12.57 1.50
N SER A 158 -7.35 -12.74 0.58
CA SER A 158 -8.11 -11.64 0.00
C SER A 158 -9.06 -11.00 1.01
N SER A 159 -9.70 -11.79 1.88
CA SER A 159 -10.59 -11.29 2.95
C SER A 159 -9.81 -10.39 3.91
N TYR A 160 -8.70 -10.88 4.44
CA TYR A 160 -7.85 -10.09 5.34
C TYR A 160 -7.30 -8.84 4.66
N ALA A 161 -6.89 -8.92 3.40
CA ALA A 161 -6.45 -7.74 2.66
C ALA A 161 -7.55 -6.67 2.57
N GLN A 162 -8.80 -7.08 2.37
CA GLN A 162 -9.96 -6.17 2.35
C GLN A 162 -10.24 -5.59 3.74
N GLU A 163 -10.13 -6.36 4.81
CA GLU A 163 -10.26 -5.86 6.19
C GLU A 163 -9.22 -4.79 6.54
N PHE A 164 -8.02 -4.88 5.95
CA PHE A 164 -6.99 -3.83 6.04
C PHE A 164 -7.22 -2.65 5.08
N GLY A 165 -8.35 -2.60 4.38
CA GLY A 165 -8.74 -1.51 3.48
C GLY A 165 -8.21 -1.65 2.05
N PHE A 166 -7.50 -2.71 1.69
CA PHE A 166 -7.03 -2.93 0.33
C PHE A 166 -8.19 -3.27 -0.60
N GLY A 167 -8.14 -2.78 -1.83
CA GLY A 167 -9.22 -2.98 -2.80
C GLY A 167 -10.49 -2.15 -2.54
N GLN A 168 -10.45 -1.23 -1.57
CA GLN A 168 -11.53 -0.35 -1.19
C GLN A 168 -11.15 1.13 -1.31
N SER A 169 -12.13 2.02 -1.40
CA SER A 169 -11.90 3.45 -1.26
C SER A 169 -11.58 3.77 0.20
N LEU A 170 -10.52 4.52 0.44
CA LEU A 170 -10.19 5.04 1.78
C LEU A 170 -10.96 6.32 2.11
N GLU A 171 -11.77 6.80 1.17
CA GLU A 171 -12.65 7.99 1.33
C GLU A 171 -11.93 9.25 1.81
N ILE A 172 -10.66 9.42 1.42
CA ILE A 172 -9.93 10.65 1.68
C ILE A 172 -10.67 11.84 1.03
N ASP A 173 -10.61 12.99 1.64
CA ASP A 173 -11.23 14.24 1.18
C ASP A 173 -10.51 14.87 -0.05
N LEU A 174 -10.17 14.03 -1.03
CA LEU A 174 -9.64 14.39 -2.34
C LEU A 174 -10.56 13.87 -3.46
N PRO A 175 -10.67 14.61 -4.59
CA PRO A 175 -11.67 14.33 -5.61
C PRO A 175 -11.52 12.99 -6.32
N ALA A 176 -10.36 12.44 -6.43
CA ALA A 176 -10.12 11.18 -7.13
C ALA A 176 -9.15 10.29 -6.35
N GLN A 177 -9.51 9.02 -6.22
CA GLN A 177 -8.65 8.00 -5.62
C GLN A 177 -8.92 6.65 -6.28
N THR A 178 -7.88 5.84 -6.43
CA THR A 178 -8.05 4.46 -6.87
C THR A 178 -8.18 3.52 -5.68
N LYS A 179 -8.94 2.43 -5.89
CA LYS A 179 -9.17 1.41 -4.85
C LYS A 179 -8.05 0.37 -4.77
N GLY A 180 -7.23 0.31 -5.82
CA GLY A 180 -6.33 -0.81 -5.98
C GLY A 180 -7.03 -2.09 -6.42
N THR A 181 -6.31 -3.20 -6.37
CA THR A 181 -6.81 -4.53 -6.73
C THR A 181 -6.42 -5.55 -5.66
N VAL A 182 -7.42 -6.21 -5.09
CA VAL A 182 -7.24 -7.43 -4.29
C VAL A 182 -7.79 -8.59 -5.12
N PRO A 183 -6.93 -9.48 -5.65
CA PRO A 183 -7.36 -10.53 -6.54
C PRO A 183 -8.04 -11.67 -5.77
N THR A 184 -9.08 -12.24 -6.37
CA THR A 184 -9.73 -13.49 -5.95
C THR A 184 -9.78 -14.46 -7.13
N ALA A 185 -10.09 -15.73 -6.88
CA ALA A 185 -10.28 -16.69 -7.98
C ALA A 185 -11.39 -16.21 -8.95
N GLN A 186 -12.49 -15.65 -8.41
CA GLN A 186 -13.57 -15.11 -9.21
C GLN A 186 -13.15 -13.86 -10.01
N TRP A 187 -12.36 -12.96 -9.40
CA TRP A 187 -11.81 -11.79 -10.08
C TRP A 187 -10.94 -12.21 -11.27
N LYS A 188 -10.02 -13.16 -11.08
CA LYS A 188 -9.17 -13.65 -12.16
C LYS A 188 -9.98 -14.27 -13.29
N TRP A 189 -10.97 -15.11 -12.96
CA TRP A 189 -11.87 -15.69 -13.94
C TRP A 189 -12.66 -14.64 -14.75
N ARG A 190 -13.19 -13.62 -14.07
CA ARG A 190 -13.94 -12.54 -14.75
C ARG A 190 -13.08 -11.75 -15.70
N LYS A 191 -11.84 -11.43 -15.28
CA LYS A 191 -10.94 -10.52 -16.02
C LYS A 191 -10.18 -11.22 -17.14
N TYR A 192 -9.69 -12.43 -16.88
CA TYR A 192 -8.77 -13.14 -17.78
C TYR A 192 -9.35 -14.45 -18.35
N ARG A 193 -10.47 -14.94 -17.85
CA ARG A 193 -11.04 -16.25 -18.16
C ARG A 193 -10.11 -17.43 -17.82
N GLU A 194 -9.27 -17.23 -16.81
CA GLU A 194 -8.28 -18.20 -16.34
C GLU A 194 -8.63 -18.69 -14.94
N LYS A 195 -8.32 -19.95 -14.67
CA LYS A 195 -8.43 -20.53 -13.33
C LYS A 195 -7.35 -19.96 -12.41
N TRP A 196 -7.66 -19.88 -11.13
CA TRP A 196 -6.68 -19.58 -10.10
C TRP A 196 -5.72 -20.76 -9.95
N LEU A 197 -4.42 -20.47 -9.92
CA LEU A 197 -3.36 -21.47 -9.76
C LEU A 197 -2.65 -21.26 -8.42
N GLY A 198 -1.99 -22.32 -7.91
CA GLY A 198 -1.19 -22.19 -6.68
C GLY A 198 -0.07 -21.17 -6.77
N GLY A 199 0.53 -21.01 -7.95
CA GLY A 199 1.53 -19.96 -8.21
C GLY A 199 0.96 -18.52 -8.06
N ASP A 200 -0.33 -18.32 -8.32
CA ASP A 200 -0.98 -17.03 -8.04
C ASP A 200 -1.05 -16.80 -6.53
N THR A 201 -1.38 -17.85 -5.73
CA THR A 201 -1.37 -17.77 -4.27
C THR A 201 0.03 -17.46 -3.75
N MET A 202 1.07 -18.09 -4.28
CA MET A 202 2.45 -17.76 -3.89
C MET A 202 2.76 -16.28 -4.13
N ASN A 203 2.43 -15.75 -5.30
CA ASN A 203 2.68 -14.35 -5.62
C ASN A 203 1.96 -13.39 -4.66
N ILE A 204 0.65 -13.60 -4.41
CA ILE A 204 -0.09 -12.71 -3.51
C ILE A 204 0.36 -12.84 -2.06
N SER A 205 0.88 -14.00 -1.63
CA SER A 205 1.38 -14.22 -0.27
C SER A 205 2.55 -13.29 0.11
N ILE A 206 3.23 -12.74 -0.87
CA ILE A 206 4.32 -11.77 -0.69
C ILE A 206 3.96 -10.38 -1.25
N GLY A 207 2.66 -10.13 -1.46
CA GLY A 207 2.16 -8.84 -1.96
C GLY A 207 2.56 -8.51 -3.39
N GLN A 208 2.68 -9.52 -4.24
CA GLN A 208 2.99 -9.39 -5.67
C GLN A 208 1.89 -9.99 -6.55
N GLY A 209 2.16 -10.20 -7.81
CA GLY A 209 1.20 -10.70 -8.79
C GLY A 209 0.16 -9.65 -9.13
N TYR A 210 -1.11 -9.97 -8.91
CA TYR A 210 -2.23 -9.10 -9.25
C TYR A 210 -2.61 -8.09 -8.14
N THR A 211 -1.97 -8.16 -6.97
CA THR A 211 -2.24 -7.25 -5.86
C THR A 211 -1.63 -5.88 -6.13
N LEU A 212 -2.49 -4.86 -6.22
CA LEU A 212 -2.08 -3.47 -6.46
C LEU A 212 -2.75 -2.55 -5.45
N VAL A 213 -1.99 -1.64 -4.86
CA VAL A 213 -2.47 -0.68 -3.86
C VAL A 213 -1.75 0.67 -4.02
N THR A 214 -2.33 1.72 -3.45
CA THR A 214 -1.65 3.02 -3.39
C THR A 214 -0.73 3.11 -2.18
N PRO A 215 0.24 4.04 -2.17
CA PRO A 215 1.02 4.36 -0.97
C PRO A 215 0.16 4.69 0.25
N LEU A 216 -0.99 5.37 0.04
CA LEU A 216 -1.92 5.68 1.12
C LEU A 216 -2.53 4.41 1.75
N HIS A 217 -2.87 3.40 0.95
CA HIS A 217 -3.35 2.12 1.47
C HIS A 217 -2.31 1.45 2.39
N VAL A 218 -1.03 1.44 1.99
CA VAL A 218 0.04 0.87 2.81
C VAL A 218 0.22 1.65 4.10
N ALA A 219 0.22 2.98 4.04
CA ALA A 219 0.32 3.83 5.22
C ALA A 219 -0.86 3.61 6.18
N ASN A 220 -2.09 3.50 5.65
CA ASN A 220 -3.30 3.27 6.45
C ASN A 220 -3.31 1.87 7.09
N MET A 221 -2.85 0.84 6.36
CA MET A 221 -2.63 -0.51 6.90
C MET A 221 -1.67 -0.47 8.10
N MET A 222 -0.54 0.21 7.97
CA MET A 222 0.43 0.32 9.08
C MET A 222 -0.11 1.16 10.24
N ALA A 223 -0.91 2.20 9.96
CA ALA A 223 -1.60 2.97 10.99
C ALA A 223 -2.57 2.09 11.79
N MET A 224 -3.32 1.22 11.13
CA MET A 224 -4.20 0.23 11.78
C MET A 224 -3.43 -0.69 12.72
N VAL A 225 -2.27 -1.21 12.29
CA VAL A 225 -1.41 -2.06 13.13
C VAL A 225 -0.92 -1.28 14.36
N CYS A 226 -0.43 -0.06 14.17
CA CYS A 226 0.05 0.80 15.27
C CYS A 226 -1.05 1.22 16.23
N ASN A 227 -2.32 1.15 15.81
CA ASN A 227 -3.49 1.63 16.55
C ASN A 227 -4.37 0.47 17.08
N SER A 228 -3.76 -0.68 17.34
CA SER A 228 -4.43 -1.88 17.90
C SER A 228 -5.65 -2.33 17.08
N GLY A 229 -5.55 -2.29 15.76
CA GLY A 229 -6.58 -2.71 14.83
C GLY A 229 -7.64 -1.66 14.49
N LYS A 230 -7.56 -0.46 15.06
CA LYS A 230 -8.49 0.62 14.70
C LYS A 230 -8.03 1.32 13.43
N ILE A 231 -8.94 1.42 12.46
CA ILE A 231 -8.72 2.13 11.21
C ILE A 231 -9.48 3.46 11.24
N TYR A 232 -8.82 4.55 10.89
CA TYR A 232 -9.42 5.86 10.71
C TYR A 232 -9.41 6.25 9.25
N ARG A 233 -10.42 6.98 8.82
CA ARG A 233 -10.47 7.57 7.49
C ARG A 233 -9.35 8.61 7.36
N PRO A 234 -8.42 8.48 6.39
CA PRO A 234 -7.43 9.51 6.12
C PRO A 234 -8.10 10.81 5.69
N HIS A 235 -7.61 11.96 6.17
CA HIS A 235 -8.18 13.26 5.79
C HIS A 235 -7.12 14.36 5.82
N LEU A 236 -7.34 15.37 4.99
CA LEU A 236 -6.52 16.58 4.88
C LEU A 236 -7.21 17.78 5.52
N LEU A 237 -8.53 17.84 5.49
CA LEU A 237 -9.29 18.95 6.05
C LEU A 237 -9.39 18.80 7.58
N LYS A 238 -8.81 19.75 8.30
CA LYS A 238 -8.89 19.82 9.75
C LYS A 238 -10.07 20.69 10.20
N GLU A 239 -10.24 21.84 9.56
CA GLU A 239 -11.23 22.84 9.99
C GLU A 239 -11.57 23.79 8.84
N VAL A 240 -12.80 24.28 8.81
CA VAL A 240 -13.21 25.40 7.95
C VAL A 240 -13.47 26.62 8.81
N ARG A 241 -12.66 27.67 8.70
CA ARG A 241 -12.83 28.93 9.43
C ARG A 241 -13.53 29.98 8.59
N ASP A 242 -14.48 30.64 9.19
CA ASP A 242 -15.10 31.83 8.63
C ASP A 242 -14.42 33.07 9.26
N PRO A 243 -13.64 33.86 8.47
CA PRO A 243 -12.96 35.03 9.01
C PRO A 243 -13.91 36.09 9.58
N SER A 244 -15.18 36.11 9.15
CA SER A 244 -16.17 37.05 9.62
C SER A 244 -16.77 36.73 11.00
N LYS A 245 -16.52 35.48 11.52
CA LYS A 245 -17.04 35.03 12.82
C LYS A 245 -16.00 35.01 13.94
N ASN A 246 -14.75 35.42 13.68
CA ASN A 246 -13.68 35.43 14.66
C ASN A 246 -13.53 36.78 15.39
N ASN A 247 -14.55 37.62 15.45
CA ASN A 247 -14.57 38.88 16.15
C ASN A 247 -15.54 38.87 17.38
N GLU A 248 -15.73 37.71 18.03
CA GLU A 248 -16.32 37.61 19.33
C GLU A 248 -15.40 36.92 20.32
#